data_fbc2adf63f2f2aa5faf7d984c6ffd3d2
#
_entry.id   fbc2adf63f2f2aa5faf7d984c6ffd3d2
#
_cell.length_a   1.000
_cell.length_b   1.000
_cell.length_c   1.000
_cell.angle_alpha   90.00
_cell.angle_beta   90.00
_cell.angle_gamma   90.00
#
_symmetry.space_group_name_H-M   'P 1'
#
loop_
_entity.id
_entity.type
_entity.pdbx_description
1 polymer ?
#
loop_
_entity_poly.entity_id
_entity_poly.type
_entity_poly.pdbx_seq_one_letter_code
_entity_poly.pdbx_strand_id
1 'polypeptide(L)'
;LNAELIKWGWHFIRSANAKQVAAAAIPLRDIALFSQLQYEHWNTLPGFQFAYEKKGLLEIFQTKEALHHAEQTAASANAIGLTGTCILSSEQLAAREPNIAIRALGALYFPGDAHLYPAKLMEQLTQQLKANQVQLHIPVQVTGFKTQQKQITGVYTNRGLFSADAVVLAAGSWSSELTQQLNLSIPLVAGRGYSITLENSPYHFEHPAVLVEGRVALTPMDGNKLRIGGTMEITSTKAPPHFNRVKGILQSVHQFFPDINLPYPAENDIWYGYRPCSADGLPYIGKPAKWSNLVVATGHAMIGLSLGAGTGKLVSELVNEQPTSVNLSPFHPDRFSR
;
A
#
# COMPACT_ATOMS: atom_id res chain seq x y z
N LEU A 1 -8.05 -21.13 -15.14
CA LEU A 1 -6.98 -20.87 -14.17
C LEU A 1 -5.73 -20.50 -14.96
N ASN A 2 -5.16 -19.30 -14.70
CA ASN A 2 -3.95 -18.84 -15.34
C ASN A 2 -2.74 -19.46 -14.61
N ALA A 3 -1.72 -19.91 -15.35
CA ALA A 3 -0.49 -20.51 -14.81
C ALA A 3 0.21 -19.61 -13.78
N GLU A 4 0.18 -18.29 -13.98
CA GLU A 4 0.74 -17.31 -13.05
C GLU A 4 0.00 -17.28 -11.69
N LEU A 5 -1.34 -17.41 -11.70
CA LEU A 5 -2.12 -17.50 -10.47
C LEU A 5 -1.81 -18.80 -9.72
N ILE A 6 -1.63 -19.91 -10.42
CA ILE A 6 -1.24 -21.19 -9.80
C ILE A 6 0.15 -21.06 -9.17
N LYS A 7 1.10 -20.49 -9.89
CA LYS A 7 2.47 -20.26 -9.40
C LYS A 7 2.47 -19.34 -8.18
N TRP A 8 1.75 -18.22 -8.26
CA TRP A 8 1.60 -17.30 -7.14
C TRP A 8 0.96 -18.01 -5.93
N GLY A 9 -0.13 -18.75 -6.14
CA GLY A 9 -0.82 -19.49 -5.09
C GLY A 9 0.06 -20.53 -4.39
N TRP A 10 0.90 -21.23 -5.16
CA TRP A 10 1.86 -22.17 -4.58
C TRP A 10 2.88 -21.48 -3.68
N HIS A 11 3.46 -20.36 -4.14
CA HIS A 11 4.39 -19.57 -3.32
C HIS A 11 3.67 -18.96 -2.09
N PHE A 12 2.43 -18.49 -2.27
CA PHE A 12 1.63 -17.94 -1.18
C PHE A 12 1.39 -18.96 -0.06
N ILE A 13 0.95 -20.18 -0.41
CA ILE A 13 0.74 -21.26 0.59
C ILE A 13 2.03 -21.60 1.33
N ARG A 14 3.16 -21.64 0.62
CA ARG A 14 4.48 -21.90 1.24
C ARG A 14 4.95 -20.77 2.15
N SER A 15 4.55 -19.55 1.86
CA SER A 15 4.91 -18.35 2.65
C SER A 15 3.92 -18.06 3.79
N ALA A 16 2.71 -18.60 3.75
CA ALA A 16 1.67 -18.39 4.74
C ALA A 16 1.89 -19.25 6.01
N ASN A 17 2.98 -18.99 6.73
CA ASN A 17 3.31 -19.68 7.97
C ASN A 17 4.00 -18.73 8.97
N ALA A 18 3.91 -19.07 10.27
CA ALA A 18 4.43 -18.21 11.35
C ALA A 18 5.92 -17.87 11.24
N LYS A 19 6.75 -18.78 10.72
CA LYS A 19 8.19 -18.56 10.54
C LYS A 19 8.46 -17.47 9.50
N GLN A 20 7.75 -17.49 8.37
CA GLN A 20 7.89 -16.50 7.31
C GLN A 20 7.35 -15.13 7.75
N VAL A 21 6.21 -15.12 8.47
CA VAL A 21 5.64 -13.90 9.05
C VAL A 21 6.63 -13.26 10.02
N ALA A 22 7.22 -14.04 10.92
CA ALA A 22 8.23 -13.54 11.86
C ALA A 22 9.49 -13.02 11.14
N ALA A 23 9.95 -13.71 10.08
CA ALA A 23 11.10 -13.28 9.30
C ALA A 23 10.84 -11.99 8.50
N ALA A 24 9.58 -11.74 8.09
CA ALA A 24 9.19 -10.55 7.36
C ALA A 24 8.98 -9.32 8.25
N ALA A 25 8.68 -9.51 9.54
CA ALA A 25 8.27 -8.43 10.45
C ALA A 25 9.33 -7.32 10.59
N ILE A 26 10.59 -7.68 10.86
CA ILE A 26 11.68 -6.70 11.02
C ILE A 26 11.98 -5.98 9.70
N PRO A 27 12.18 -6.64 8.55
CA PRO A 27 12.37 -5.95 7.29
C PRO A 27 11.23 -4.97 6.93
N LEU A 28 9.97 -5.38 7.14
CA LEU A 28 8.81 -4.50 6.89
C LEU A 28 8.78 -3.31 7.84
N ARG A 29 9.06 -3.53 9.13
CA ARG A 29 9.18 -2.44 10.10
C ARG A 29 10.25 -1.43 9.66
N ASP A 30 11.43 -1.93 9.29
CA ASP A 30 12.57 -1.06 8.97
C ASP A 30 12.28 -0.18 7.75
N ILE A 31 11.74 -0.76 6.67
CA ILE A 31 11.37 0.03 5.49
C ILE A 31 10.17 0.94 5.77
N ALA A 32 9.20 0.55 6.62
CA ALA A 32 8.06 1.37 6.98
C ALA A 32 8.49 2.61 7.77
N LEU A 33 9.31 2.43 8.81
CA LEU A 33 9.85 3.54 9.60
C LEU A 33 10.75 4.44 8.76
N PHE A 34 11.59 3.86 7.89
CA PHE A 34 12.41 4.62 6.95
C PHE A 34 11.54 5.46 6.00
N SER A 35 10.45 4.88 5.48
CA SER A 35 9.51 5.59 4.61
C SER A 35 8.78 6.71 5.36
N GLN A 36 8.36 6.47 6.60
CA GLN A 36 7.74 7.48 7.44
C GLN A 36 8.66 8.68 7.65
N LEU A 37 9.96 8.46 7.93
CA LEU A 37 10.94 9.54 8.04
C LEU A 37 11.06 10.36 6.75
N GLN A 38 10.95 9.73 5.56
CA GLN A 38 10.95 10.46 4.30
C GLN A 38 9.68 11.34 4.15
N TYR A 39 8.50 10.82 4.54
CA TYR A 39 7.27 11.61 4.54
C TYR A 39 7.31 12.76 5.53
N GLU A 40 7.82 12.53 6.74
CA GLU A 40 8.01 13.57 7.76
C GLU A 40 8.95 14.66 7.23
N HIS A 41 10.06 14.28 6.60
CA HIS A 41 10.96 15.23 5.94
C HIS A 41 10.25 16.02 4.83
N TRP A 42 9.52 15.37 3.93
CA TRP A 42 8.77 16.07 2.87
C TRP A 42 7.75 17.05 3.43
N ASN A 43 7.10 16.71 4.54
CA ASN A 43 6.12 17.58 5.20
C ASN A 43 6.74 18.87 5.77
N THR A 44 8.07 18.92 5.94
CA THR A 44 8.79 20.15 6.35
C THR A 44 9.21 21.03 5.17
N LEU A 45 9.11 20.53 3.94
CA LEU A 45 9.54 21.28 2.76
C LEU A 45 8.55 22.41 2.43
N PRO A 46 9.05 23.63 2.19
CA PRO A 46 8.18 24.75 1.82
C PRO A 46 7.36 24.46 0.56
N GLY A 47 6.04 24.65 0.64
CA GLY A 47 5.14 24.45 -0.50
C GLY A 47 4.81 23.00 -0.81
N PHE A 48 5.33 22.03 -0.06
CA PHE A 48 5.01 20.61 -0.23
C PHE A 48 4.00 20.15 0.82
N GLN A 49 2.71 20.34 0.56
CA GLN A 49 1.64 20.09 1.51
C GLN A 49 0.72 18.95 1.02
N PHE A 50 0.63 17.88 1.77
CA PHE A 50 -0.16 16.71 1.42
C PHE A 50 -1.02 16.17 2.58
N ALA A 51 -1.35 17.05 3.54
CA ALA A 51 -2.17 16.76 4.72
C ALA A 51 -1.66 15.53 5.49
N TYR A 52 -0.37 15.52 5.80
CA TYR A 52 0.25 14.49 6.63
C TYR A 52 -0.03 14.78 8.10
N GLU A 53 -0.61 13.80 8.79
CA GLU A 53 -0.94 13.90 10.22
C GLU A 53 -0.49 12.63 10.95
N LYS A 54 0.23 12.80 12.08
CA LYS A 54 0.69 11.70 12.94
C LYS A 54 -0.21 11.62 14.17
N LYS A 55 -1.38 11.00 13.98
CA LYS A 55 -2.40 10.81 15.02
C LYS A 55 -2.51 9.37 15.53
N GLY A 56 -1.76 8.46 14.96
CA GLY A 56 -1.88 7.03 15.23
C GLY A 56 -2.95 6.36 14.36
N LEU A 57 -3.17 5.06 14.61
CA LEU A 57 -4.15 4.22 13.94
C LEU A 57 -4.92 3.41 14.98
N LEU A 58 -6.23 3.28 14.80
CA LEU A 58 -7.11 2.43 15.59
C LEU A 58 -7.51 1.19 14.78
N GLU A 59 -7.23 -0.01 15.30
CA GLU A 59 -7.86 -1.26 14.81
C GLU A 59 -9.00 -1.63 15.76
N ILE A 60 -10.22 -1.29 15.37
CA ILE A 60 -11.43 -1.41 16.21
C ILE A 60 -12.01 -2.81 16.04
N PHE A 61 -12.34 -3.47 17.14
CA PHE A 61 -12.84 -4.86 17.15
C PHE A 61 -14.07 -5.02 18.03
N GLN A 62 -14.92 -6.02 17.69
CA GLN A 62 -16.18 -6.33 18.36
C GLN A 62 -16.19 -7.69 19.05
N THR A 63 -15.25 -8.59 18.75
CA THR A 63 -15.26 -9.97 19.22
C THR A 63 -14.11 -10.25 20.20
N LYS A 64 -14.33 -11.22 21.12
CA LYS A 64 -13.27 -11.65 22.05
C LYS A 64 -12.10 -12.32 21.33
N GLU A 65 -12.36 -12.96 20.19
CA GLU A 65 -11.31 -13.56 19.36
C GLU A 65 -10.40 -12.47 18.77
N ALA A 66 -10.99 -11.40 18.23
CA ALA A 66 -10.23 -10.26 17.74
C ALA A 66 -9.47 -9.52 18.86
N LEU A 67 -10.04 -9.40 20.07
CA LEU A 67 -9.34 -8.87 21.23
C LEU A 67 -8.10 -9.72 21.56
N HIS A 68 -8.23 -11.04 21.64
CA HIS A 68 -7.10 -11.92 21.94
C HIS A 68 -5.99 -11.80 20.85
N HIS A 69 -6.38 -11.72 19.58
CA HIS A 69 -5.43 -11.49 18.50
C HIS A 69 -4.76 -10.09 18.60
N ALA A 70 -5.51 -9.07 18.96
CA ALA A 70 -5.00 -7.73 19.16
C ALA A 70 -3.97 -7.65 20.31
N GLU A 71 -4.20 -8.39 21.42
CA GLU A 71 -3.24 -8.51 22.54
C GLU A 71 -1.90 -9.12 22.07
N GLN A 72 -1.97 -10.21 21.29
CA GLN A 72 -0.77 -10.82 20.71
C GLN A 72 -0.05 -9.89 19.74
N THR A 73 -0.81 -9.14 18.94
CA THR A 73 -0.25 -8.15 18.01
C THR A 73 0.43 -7.00 18.75
N ALA A 74 -0.20 -6.48 19.82
CA ALA A 74 0.40 -5.43 20.67
C ALA A 74 1.74 -5.89 21.28
N ALA A 75 1.77 -7.10 21.84
CA ALA A 75 2.99 -7.67 22.41
C ALA A 75 4.09 -7.82 21.35
N SER A 76 3.74 -8.35 20.17
CA SER A 76 4.67 -8.55 19.06
C SER A 76 5.19 -7.22 18.51
N ALA A 77 4.33 -6.22 18.35
CA ALA A 77 4.69 -4.89 17.89
C ALA A 77 5.68 -4.20 18.84
N ASN A 78 5.38 -4.22 20.14
CA ASN A 78 6.30 -3.67 21.15
C ASN A 78 7.64 -4.41 21.17
N ALA A 79 7.65 -5.74 21.03
CA ALA A 79 8.87 -6.54 21.00
C ALA A 79 9.80 -6.20 19.83
N ILE A 80 9.24 -5.78 18.70
CA ILE A 80 10.04 -5.31 17.56
C ILE A 80 10.30 -3.80 17.57
N GLY A 81 10.00 -3.09 18.65
CA GLY A 81 10.30 -1.68 18.83
C GLY A 81 9.24 -0.68 18.38
N LEU A 82 8.02 -1.13 18.02
CA LEU A 82 6.85 -0.25 17.82
C LEU A 82 6.21 0.06 19.18
N THR A 83 6.94 0.85 19.98
CA THR A 83 6.62 1.12 21.38
C THR A 83 5.34 1.93 21.56
N GLY A 84 4.63 1.66 22.66
CA GLY A 84 3.37 2.35 22.99
C GLY A 84 2.14 1.76 22.30
N THR A 85 2.31 0.70 21.49
CA THR A 85 1.19 -0.07 20.93
C THR A 85 0.42 -0.73 22.08
N CYS A 86 -0.87 -0.44 22.22
CA CYS A 86 -1.67 -0.86 23.37
C CYS A 86 -3.13 -1.14 23.01
N ILE A 87 -3.80 -1.88 23.88
CA ILE A 87 -5.25 -2.10 23.81
C ILE A 87 -5.96 -0.96 24.53
N LEU A 88 -6.96 -0.40 23.89
CA LEU A 88 -7.90 0.56 24.48
C LEU A 88 -9.20 -0.16 24.82
N SER A 89 -9.74 0.11 26.01
CA SER A 89 -11.11 -0.31 26.36
C SER A 89 -12.15 0.46 25.53
N SER A 90 -13.43 0.04 25.59
CA SER A 90 -14.52 0.77 24.94
C SER A 90 -14.65 2.21 25.44
N GLU A 91 -14.43 2.46 26.73
CA GLU A 91 -14.47 3.80 27.33
C GLU A 91 -13.29 4.66 26.86
N GLN A 92 -12.10 4.08 26.81
CA GLN A 92 -10.90 4.78 26.32
C GLN A 92 -11.00 5.09 24.83
N LEU A 93 -11.59 4.17 24.03
CA LEU A 93 -11.88 4.40 22.62
C LEU A 93 -12.89 5.53 22.42
N ALA A 94 -14.00 5.52 23.18
CA ALA A 94 -15.01 6.58 23.14
C ALA A 94 -14.44 7.95 23.52
N ALA A 95 -13.51 7.99 24.49
CA ALA A 95 -12.84 9.23 24.87
C ALA A 95 -11.90 9.77 23.76
N ARG A 96 -11.36 8.91 22.89
CA ARG A 96 -10.53 9.31 21.75
C ARG A 96 -11.34 9.71 20.51
N GLU A 97 -12.54 9.17 20.37
CA GLU A 97 -13.48 9.47 19.27
C GLU A 97 -14.80 10.02 19.84
N PRO A 98 -14.77 11.20 20.48
CA PRO A 98 -15.92 11.72 21.23
C PRO A 98 -17.11 12.11 20.35
N ASN A 99 -16.88 12.26 19.05
CA ASN A 99 -17.89 12.75 18.11
C ASN A 99 -18.70 11.61 17.46
N ILE A 100 -18.35 10.35 17.73
CA ILE A 100 -18.93 9.17 17.06
C ILE A 100 -19.28 8.10 18.09
N ALA A 101 -20.53 7.61 18.07
CA ALA A 101 -20.91 6.44 18.85
C ALA A 101 -20.30 5.16 18.22
N ILE A 102 -19.56 4.41 19.03
CA ILE A 102 -18.84 3.21 18.57
C ILE A 102 -19.37 1.97 19.30
N ARG A 103 -19.80 0.99 18.55
CA ARG A 103 -20.14 -0.34 19.07
C ARG A 103 -18.94 -1.26 18.92
N ALA A 104 -18.11 -1.34 19.96
CA ALA A 104 -16.90 -2.14 19.96
C ALA A 104 -16.54 -2.62 21.39
N LEU A 105 -15.78 -3.70 21.50
CA LEU A 105 -15.16 -4.13 22.75
C LEU A 105 -13.93 -3.28 23.08
N GLY A 106 -13.31 -2.68 22.07
CA GLY A 106 -12.11 -1.86 22.20
C GLY A 106 -11.39 -1.67 20.88
N ALA A 107 -10.15 -1.21 20.96
CA ALA A 107 -9.28 -1.06 19.81
C ALA A 107 -7.83 -1.38 20.17
N LEU A 108 -7.08 -1.88 19.18
CA LEU A 108 -5.62 -1.86 19.20
C LEU A 108 -5.17 -0.50 18.65
N TYR A 109 -4.36 0.22 19.40
CA TYR A 109 -3.88 1.55 19.04
C TYR A 109 -2.39 1.54 18.75
N PHE A 110 -2.03 2.05 17.58
CA PHE A 110 -0.66 2.26 17.13
C PHE A 110 -0.33 3.76 17.16
N PRO A 111 0.27 4.29 18.23
CA PRO A 111 0.49 5.73 18.37
C PRO A 111 1.49 6.31 17.37
N GLY A 112 2.39 5.49 16.84
CA GLY A 112 3.41 5.90 15.88
C GLY A 112 2.92 6.10 14.45
N ASP A 113 1.70 5.63 14.13
CA ASP A 113 1.17 5.67 12.77
C ASP A 113 0.74 7.08 12.35
N ALA A 114 0.76 7.29 11.04
CA ALA A 114 0.36 8.53 10.41
C ALA A 114 -0.56 8.26 9.22
N HIS A 115 -1.28 9.27 8.80
CA HIS A 115 -2.05 9.24 7.58
C HIS A 115 -1.82 10.50 6.74
N LEU A 116 -2.22 10.45 5.48
CA LEU A 116 -2.07 11.55 4.54
C LEU A 116 -3.18 11.52 3.48
N TYR A 117 -3.30 12.61 2.73
CA TYR A 117 -4.24 12.67 1.61
C TYR A 117 -3.55 12.25 0.30
N PRO A 118 -3.82 11.03 -0.23
CA PRO A 118 -3.11 10.49 -1.38
C PRO A 118 -3.19 11.36 -2.64
N ALA A 119 -4.35 11.97 -2.92
CA ALA A 119 -4.51 12.82 -4.10
C ALA A 119 -3.63 14.07 -4.02
N LYS A 120 -3.56 14.72 -2.85
CA LYS A 120 -2.66 15.87 -2.63
C LYS A 120 -1.19 15.47 -2.76
N LEU A 121 -0.80 14.32 -2.18
CA LEU A 121 0.57 13.83 -2.35
C LEU A 121 0.92 13.65 -3.83
N MET A 122 0.07 13.00 -4.62
CA MET A 122 0.31 12.77 -6.04
C MET A 122 0.35 14.07 -6.85
N GLU A 123 -0.48 15.05 -6.48
CA GLU A 123 -0.45 16.38 -7.07
C GLU A 123 0.89 17.08 -6.79
N GLN A 124 1.31 17.11 -5.53
CA GLN A 124 2.58 17.73 -5.11
C GLN A 124 3.79 17.07 -5.78
N LEU A 125 3.83 15.72 -5.80
CA LEU A 125 4.89 14.99 -6.50
C LEU A 125 4.93 15.34 -8.00
N THR A 126 3.77 15.41 -8.64
CA THR A 126 3.68 15.76 -10.06
C THR A 126 4.16 17.19 -10.32
N GLN A 127 3.82 18.13 -9.45
CA GLN A 127 4.29 19.52 -9.53
C GLN A 127 5.81 19.60 -9.36
N GLN A 128 6.37 18.88 -8.39
CA GLN A 128 7.82 18.83 -8.16
C GLN A 128 8.58 18.22 -9.35
N LEU A 129 8.06 17.12 -9.92
CA LEU A 129 8.66 16.53 -11.12
C LEU A 129 8.71 17.53 -12.28
N LYS A 130 7.63 18.26 -12.52
CA LYS A 130 7.57 19.31 -13.57
C LYS A 130 8.53 20.46 -13.26
N ALA A 131 8.57 20.92 -12.00
CA ALA A 131 9.48 22.01 -11.59
C ALA A 131 10.96 21.63 -11.77
N ASN A 132 11.29 20.35 -11.59
CA ASN A 132 12.62 19.80 -11.83
C ASN A 132 12.84 19.34 -13.28
N GLN A 133 11.98 19.75 -14.21
CA GLN A 133 12.09 19.49 -15.65
C GLN A 133 12.09 17.98 -16.00
N VAL A 134 11.51 17.14 -15.15
CA VAL A 134 11.32 15.71 -15.45
C VAL A 134 10.26 15.57 -16.55
N GLN A 135 10.61 14.86 -17.62
CA GLN A 135 9.68 14.62 -18.73
C GLN A 135 8.62 13.58 -18.34
N LEU A 136 7.36 13.98 -18.34
CA LEU A 136 6.21 13.13 -18.09
C LEU A 136 5.51 12.82 -19.41
N HIS A 137 5.56 11.57 -19.86
CA HIS A 137 4.90 11.11 -21.07
C HIS A 137 3.56 10.45 -20.75
N ILE A 138 2.48 11.23 -20.74
CA ILE A 138 1.11 10.80 -20.38
C ILE A 138 0.13 11.25 -21.46
N PRO A 139 -0.72 10.38 -21.99
CA PRO A 139 -0.76 8.92 -21.84
C PRO A 139 0.26 8.22 -22.76
N VAL A 140 1.08 7.36 -22.18
CA VAL A 140 1.98 6.46 -22.94
C VAL A 140 1.96 5.08 -22.32
N GLN A 141 1.83 4.06 -23.14
CA GLN A 141 1.85 2.66 -22.72
C GLN A 141 3.13 1.98 -23.15
N VAL A 142 3.83 1.37 -22.20
CA VAL A 142 4.98 0.50 -22.49
C VAL A 142 4.46 -0.81 -23.08
N THR A 143 5.04 -1.21 -24.22
CA THR A 143 4.65 -2.42 -24.95
C THR A 143 5.75 -3.47 -24.97
N GLY A 144 7.01 -3.11 -24.64
CA GLY A 144 8.11 -4.06 -24.63
C GLY A 144 9.46 -3.42 -24.35
N PHE A 145 10.51 -4.22 -24.57
CA PHE A 145 11.88 -3.81 -24.31
C PHE A 145 12.80 -4.19 -25.47
N LYS A 146 13.70 -3.29 -25.82
CA LYS A 146 14.85 -3.57 -26.67
C LYS A 146 16.02 -3.93 -25.77
N THR A 147 16.60 -5.11 -25.97
CA THR A 147 17.66 -5.62 -25.11
C THR A 147 18.90 -6.00 -25.92
N GLN A 148 20.06 -5.83 -25.32
CA GLN A 148 21.33 -6.28 -25.86
C GLN A 148 22.17 -6.85 -24.73
N GLN A 149 22.58 -8.11 -24.82
CA GLN A 149 23.28 -8.84 -23.76
C GLN A 149 22.47 -8.80 -22.44
N LYS A 150 23.02 -8.20 -21.36
CA LYS A 150 22.39 -8.04 -20.06
C LYS A 150 21.87 -6.62 -19.81
N GLN A 151 21.60 -5.85 -20.86
CA GLN A 151 21.13 -4.48 -20.77
C GLN A 151 19.85 -4.26 -21.53
N ILE A 152 19.00 -3.41 -20.98
CA ILE A 152 17.85 -2.84 -21.66
C ILE A 152 18.34 -1.57 -22.35
N THR A 153 18.37 -1.59 -23.70
CA THR A 153 18.85 -0.46 -24.50
C THR A 153 17.71 0.44 -24.99
N GLY A 154 16.47 0.06 -24.69
CA GLY A 154 15.30 0.88 -25.00
C GLY A 154 14.00 0.27 -24.51
N VAL A 155 13.01 1.12 -24.35
CA VAL A 155 11.65 0.79 -23.94
C VAL A 155 10.71 1.09 -25.09
N TYR A 156 10.06 0.07 -25.65
CA TYR A 156 9.03 0.24 -26.67
C TYR A 156 7.75 0.74 -26.06
N THR A 157 7.14 1.70 -26.73
CA THR A 157 5.86 2.27 -26.33
C THR A 157 4.93 2.41 -27.53
N ASN A 158 3.65 2.70 -27.26
CA ASN A 158 2.69 3.07 -28.30
C ASN A 158 3.00 4.42 -29.00
N ARG A 159 4.06 5.12 -28.59
CA ARG A 159 4.54 6.39 -29.19
C ARG A 159 6.00 6.34 -29.65
N GLY A 160 6.58 5.15 -29.77
CA GLY A 160 7.94 4.95 -30.25
C GLY A 160 8.87 4.35 -29.19
N LEU A 161 10.15 4.41 -29.47
CA LEU A 161 11.22 3.85 -28.65
C LEU A 161 11.87 4.95 -27.83
N PHE A 162 11.95 4.71 -26.51
CA PHE A 162 12.69 5.54 -25.56
C PHE A 162 13.97 4.80 -25.14
N SER A 163 15.11 5.48 -25.16
CA SER A 163 16.38 4.96 -24.63
C SER A 163 16.72 5.61 -23.30
N ALA A 164 17.38 4.86 -22.42
CA ALA A 164 17.86 5.35 -21.12
C ALA A 164 19.03 4.48 -20.65
N ASP A 165 19.88 5.06 -19.81
CA ASP A 165 21.02 4.37 -19.19
C ASP A 165 20.55 3.39 -18.11
N ALA A 166 19.49 3.75 -17.37
CA ALA A 166 18.85 2.90 -16.37
C ALA A 166 17.33 2.87 -16.55
N VAL A 167 16.70 1.76 -16.24
CA VAL A 167 15.25 1.56 -16.29
C VAL A 167 14.74 1.17 -14.92
N VAL A 168 13.70 1.86 -14.44
CA VAL A 168 12.98 1.52 -13.22
C VAL A 168 11.61 0.97 -13.59
N LEU A 169 11.34 -0.28 -13.22
CA LEU A 169 10.05 -0.92 -13.43
C LEU A 169 9.20 -0.80 -12.17
N ALA A 170 8.27 0.17 -12.18
CA ALA A 170 7.37 0.48 -11.07
C ALA A 170 5.89 0.43 -11.51
N ALA A 171 5.53 -0.57 -12.34
CA ALA A 171 4.24 -0.66 -13.02
C ALA A 171 3.12 -1.29 -12.18
N GLY A 172 3.28 -1.41 -10.86
CA GLY A 172 2.25 -1.94 -9.96
C GLY A 172 1.74 -3.31 -10.40
N SER A 173 0.43 -3.49 -10.50
CA SER A 173 -0.19 -4.76 -10.88
C SER A 173 0.08 -5.19 -12.35
N TRP A 174 0.57 -4.30 -13.19
CA TRP A 174 0.98 -4.60 -14.57
C TRP A 174 2.44 -5.02 -14.69
N SER A 175 3.19 -5.02 -13.60
CA SER A 175 4.62 -5.37 -13.59
C SER A 175 4.86 -6.80 -14.06
N SER A 176 3.97 -7.76 -13.75
CA SER A 176 4.16 -9.16 -14.16
C SER A 176 4.16 -9.34 -15.67
N GLU A 177 3.30 -8.62 -16.40
CA GLU A 177 3.25 -8.67 -17.87
C GLU A 177 4.56 -8.16 -18.50
N LEU A 178 5.18 -7.14 -17.89
CA LEU A 178 6.43 -6.56 -18.35
C LEU A 178 7.65 -7.40 -17.95
N THR A 179 7.66 -7.95 -16.74
CA THR A 179 8.78 -8.78 -16.27
C THR A 179 8.87 -10.11 -17.00
N GLN A 180 7.75 -10.68 -17.45
CA GLN A 180 7.73 -11.87 -18.31
C GLN A 180 8.49 -11.66 -19.61
N GLN A 181 8.34 -10.50 -20.25
CA GLN A 181 9.08 -10.16 -21.48
C GLN A 181 10.59 -10.08 -21.25
N LEU A 182 11.01 -9.78 -20.02
CA LEU A 182 12.40 -9.77 -19.59
C LEU A 182 12.88 -11.14 -19.06
N ASN A 183 12.00 -12.16 -19.10
CA ASN A 183 12.24 -13.48 -18.51
C ASN A 183 12.62 -13.39 -17.03
N LEU A 184 11.94 -12.53 -16.26
CA LEU A 184 12.04 -12.44 -14.80
C LEU A 184 10.84 -13.11 -14.16
N SER A 185 11.09 -13.89 -13.12
CA SER A 185 10.05 -14.56 -12.35
C SER A 185 9.67 -13.70 -11.12
N ILE A 186 8.64 -12.87 -11.28
CA ILE A 186 8.09 -12.05 -10.20
C ILE A 186 6.63 -12.44 -9.98
N PRO A 187 6.35 -13.44 -9.11
CA PRO A 187 4.98 -13.86 -8.81
C PRO A 187 4.18 -12.71 -8.20
N LEU A 188 3.19 -12.21 -8.94
CA LEU A 188 2.40 -11.06 -8.57
C LEU A 188 0.97 -11.18 -9.12
N VAL A 189 -0.02 -10.91 -8.28
CA VAL A 189 -1.43 -10.87 -8.67
C VAL A 189 -2.05 -9.53 -8.30
N ALA A 190 -3.10 -9.15 -9.02
CA ALA A 190 -3.86 -7.95 -8.73
C ALA A 190 -4.93 -8.23 -7.67
N GLY A 191 -4.88 -7.46 -6.57
CA GLY A 191 -5.90 -7.44 -5.53
C GLY A 191 -6.75 -6.18 -5.66
N ARG A 192 -7.96 -6.27 -6.21
CA ARG A 192 -8.85 -5.11 -6.37
C ARG A 192 -9.55 -4.76 -5.06
N GLY A 193 -9.51 -3.50 -4.70
CA GLY A 193 -10.25 -2.92 -3.59
C GLY A 193 -11.11 -1.76 -4.04
N TYR A 194 -12.10 -1.42 -3.20
CA TYR A 194 -13.06 -0.36 -3.47
C TYR A 194 -13.06 0.67 -2.37
N SER A 195 -13.37 1.92 -2.71
CA SER A 195 -13.57 2.98 -1.72
C SER A 195 -14.57 4.02 -2.22
N ILE A 196 -15.17 4.68 -1.25
CA ILE A 196 -15.97 5.89 -1.43
C ILE A 196 -15.33 7.03 -0.65
N THR A 197 -15.49 8.25 -1.10
CA THR A 197 -15.05 9.43 -0.38
C THR A 197 -16.23 10.36 -0.19
N LEU A 198 -16.54 10.67 1.05
CA LEU A 198 -17.49 11.71 1.40
C LEU A 198 -16.74 13.03 1.40
N GLU A 199 -16.99 13.88 0.42
CA GLU A 199 -16.31 15.18 0.27
C GLU A 199 -16.68 16.18 1.37
N ASN A 200 -17.91 16.10 1.87
CA ASN A 200 -18.43 16.88 3.00
C ASN A 200 -19.09 15.92 3.99
N SER A 201 -18.27 15.20 4.73
CA SER A 201 -18.75 14.25 5.73
C SER A 201 -19.38 14.97 6.92
N PRO A 202 -20.59 14.60 7.33
CA PRO A 202 -21.14 15.07 8.61
C PRO A 202 -20.54 14.32 9.81
N TYR A 203 -19.74 13.28 9.56
CA TYR A 203 -19.13 12.43 10.58
C TYR A 203 -17.66 12.82 10.76
N HIS A 204 -17.26 13.10 11.98
CA HIS A 204 -15.92 13.57 12.31
C HIS A 204 -15.16 12.53 13.11
N PHE A 205 -14.15 11.97 12.50
CA PHE A 205 -13.20 11.06 13.13
C PHE A 205 -11.91 11.80 13.47
N GLU A 206 -11.40 11.58 14.67
CA GLU A 206 -10.11 12.12 15.09
C GLU A 206 -8.94 11.30 14.55
N HIS A 207 -9.13 9.98 14.42
CA HIS A 207 -8.09 9.04 14.00
C HIS A 207 -8.53 8.24 12.78
N PRO A 208 -7.58 7.81 11.92
CA PRO A 208 -7.84 6.74 10.98
C PRO A 208 -8.15 5.45 11.73
N ALA A 209 -9.07 4.65 11.20
CA ALA A 209 -9.51 3.41 11.83
C ALA A 209 -9.61 2.26 10.82
N VAL A 210 -9.32 1.06 11.28
CA VAL A 210 -9.61 -0.20 10.58
C VAL A 210 -10.61 -0.99 11.42
N LEU A 211 -11.72 -1.39 10.79
CA LEU A 211 -12.73 -2.28 11.38
C LEU A 211 -12.29 -3.71 11.13
N VAL A 212 -11.83 -4.39 12.18
CA VAL A 212 -11.12 -5.67 12.07
C VAL A 212 -11.97 -6.74 11.39
N GLU A 213 -13.18 -7.00 11.90
CA GLU A 213 -14.09 -8.01 11.36
C GLU A 213 -14.62 -7.62 9.98
N GLY A 214 -14.86 -6.32 9.76
CA GLY A 214 -15.37 -5.79 8.49
C GLY A 214 -14.31 -5.65 7.40
N ARG A 215 -13.03 -5.63 7.78
CA ARG A 215 -11.90 -5.32 6.87
C ARG A 215 -12.14 -4.03 6.09
N VAL A 216 -12.62 -3.00 6.80
CA VAL A 216 -12.93 -1.68 6.27
C VAL A 216 -12.04 -0.66 6.96
N ALA A 217 -11.43 0.22 6.17
CA ALA A 217 -10.65 1.33 6.66
C ALA A 217 -11.44 2.63 6.51
N LEU A 218 -11.43 3.45 7.55
CA LEU A 218 -11.93 4.82 7.55
C LEU A 218 -10.75 5.74 7.75
N THR A 219 -10.65 6.76 6.90
CA THR A 219 -9.56 7.74 7.00
C THR A 219 -10.14 9.14 6.93
N PRO A 220 -10.09 9.91 8.03
CA PRO A 220 -10.35 11.34 7.96
C PRO A 220 -9.27 11.98 7.08
N MET A 221 -9.67 12.86 6.19
CA MET A 221 -8.78 13.57 5.31
C MET A 221 -8.99 15.07 5.46
N ASP A 222 -8.15 15.83 4.80
CA ASP A 222 -8.16 17.26 4.79
C ASP A 222 -9.58 17.87 4.62
N GLY A 223 -9.89 18.84 5.45
CA GLY A 223 -11.24 19.40 5.58
C GLY A 223 -12.21 18.41 6.22
N ASN A 224 -13.45 18.39 5.74
CA ASN A 224 -14.47 17.47 6.22
C ASN A 224 -14.59 16.19 5.36
N LYS A 225 -13.49 15.71 4.80
CA LYS A 225 -13.52 14.53 3.96
C LYS A 225 -13.32 13.26 4.79
N LEU A 226 -14.12 12.24 4.46
CA LEU A 226 -13.97 10.91 5.03
C LEU A 226 -13.86 9.89 3.90
N ARG A 227 -12.74 9.18 3.83
CA ARG A 227 -12.58 8.05 2.91
C ARG A 227 -12.89 6.75 3.61
N ILE A 228 -13.74 5.95 2.99
CA ILE A 228 -14.15 4.63 3.47
C ILE A 228 -13.78 3.62 2.40
N GLY A 229 -12.90 2.69 2.72
CA GLY A 229 -12.43 1.71 1.76
C GLY A 229 -12.33 0.33 2.37
N GLY A 230 -12.42 -0.70 1.54
CA GLY A 230 -12.34 -2.06 2.06
C GLY A 230 -12.27 -3.10 0.96
N THR A 231 -12.43 -4.33 1.38
CA THR A 231 -12.43 -5.55 0.58
C THR A 231 -11.12 -5.78 -0.19
N MET A 232 -10.89 -7.02 -0.55
CA MET A 232 -9.85 -7.41 -1.51
C MET A 232 -10.38 -8.56 -2.36
N GLU A 233 -10.25 -8.40 -3.66
CA GLU A 233 -10.66 -9.37 -4.65
C GLU A 233 -9.48 -9.69 -5.55
N ILE A 234 -9.00 -10.93 -5.51
CA ILE A 234 -7.98 -11.40 -6.45
C ILE A 234 -8.65 -11.55 -7.82
N THR A 235 -8.22 -10.74 -8.77
CA THR A 235 -8.88 -10.66 -10.09
C THR A 235 -7.90 -10.24 -11.18
N SER A 236 -8.32 -10.37 -12.44
CA SER A 236 -7.59 -9.79 -13.56
C SER A 236 -7.80 -8.27 -13.61
N THR A 237 -6.76 -7.52 -13.99
CA THR A 237 -6.86 -6.08 -14.26
C THR A 237 -7.84 -5.74 -15.41
N LYS A 238 -8.21 -6.75 -16.23
CA LYS A 238 -9.17 -6.63 -17.35
C LYS A 238 -10.59 -6.99 -16.97
N ALA A 239 -10.83 -7.54 -15.76
CA ALA A 239 -12.16 -7.93 -15.31
C ALA A 239 -13.00 -6.70 -14.94
N PRO A 240 -14.31 -6.69 -15.23
CA PRO A 240 -15.18 -5.59 -14.81
C PRO A 240 -15.24 -5.48 -13.29
N PRO A 241 -15.49 -4.28 -12.73
CA PRO A 241 -15.63 -4.10 -11.29
C PRO A 241 -16.93 -4.75 -10.76
N HIS A 242 -16.89 -5.19 -9.51
CA HIS A 242 -18.03 -5.75 -8.78
C HIS A 242 -18.50 -4.77 -7.69
N PHE A 243 -19.22 -3.73 -8.08
CA PHE A 243 -19.64 -2.63 -7.18
C PHE A 243 -20.50 -3.09 -6.00
N ASN A 244 -21.18 -4.23 -6.11
CA ASN A 244 -21.93 -4.82 -4.99
C ASN A 244 -21.08 -5.07 -3.72
N ARG A 245 -19.75 -5.14 -3.84
CA ARG A 245 -18.84 -5.26 -2.69
C ARG A 245 -18.90 -4.05 -1.78
N VAL A 246 -19.28 -2.88 -2.29
CA VAL A 246 -19.47 -1.67 -1.50
C VAL A 246 -20.61 -1.82 -0.49
N LYS A 247 -21.65 -2.63 -0.78
CA LYS A 247 -22.71 -2.93 0.19
C LYS A 247 -22.15 -3.53 1.49
N GLY A 248 -21.20 -4.47 1.36
CA GLY A 248 -20.55 -5.06 2.54
C GLY A 248 -19.70 -4.05 3.32
N ILE A 249 -19.07 -3.10 2.64
CA ILE A 249 -18.33 -2.00 3.28
C ILE A 249 -19.30 -1.14 4.11
N LEU A 250 -20.42 -0.70 3.52
CA LEU A 250 -21.40 0.14 4.19
C LEU A 250 -22.07 -0.59 5.37
N GLN A 251 -22.39 -1.87 5.21
CA GLN A 251 -22.92 -2.70 6.31
C GLN A 251 -21.95 -2.81 7.47
N SER A 252 -20.66 -3.01 7.19
CA SER A 252 -19.62 -3.05 8.23
C SER A 252 -19.50 -1.72 8.95
N VAL A 253 -19.54 -0.60 8.23
CA VAL A 253 -19.54 0.74 8.86
C VAL A 253 -20.72 0.89 9.81
N HIS A 254 -21.95 0.60 9.38
CA HIS A 254 -23.14 0.70 10.21
C HIS A 254 -23.10 -0.25 11.42
N GLN A 255 -22.52 -1.43 11.28
CA GLN A 255 -22.39 -2.39 12.38
C GLN A 255 -21.53 -1.83 13.52
N PHE A 256 -20.42 -1.14 13.20
CA PHE A 256 -19.52 -0.52 14.18
C PHE A 256 -19.98 0.85 14.63
N PHE A 257 -20.62 1.62 13.76
CA PHE A 257 -21.06 3.00 13.97
C PHE A 257 -22.56 3.10 13.68
N PRO A 258 -23.42 2.80 14.64
CA PRO A 258 -24.88 2.69 14.41
C PRO A 258 -25.54 3.99 13.96
N ASP A 259 -24.95 5.14 14.30
CA ASP A 259 -25.45 6.47 13.92
C ASP A 259 -24.99 6.87 12.50
N ILE A 260 -24.08 6.13 11.89
CA ILE A 260 -23.64 6.39 10.53
C ILE A 260 -24.55 5.65 9.55
N ASN A 261 -25.35 6.40 8.82
CA ASN A 261 -26.21 5.90 7.77
C ASN A 261 -25.75 6.46 6.41
N LEU A 262 -25.13 5.58 5.61
CA LEU A 262 -24.60 5.93 4.30
C LEU A 262 -25.49 5.32 3.22
N PRO A 263 -26.09 6.14 2.33
CA PRO A 263 -26.80 5.62 1.18
C PRO A 263 -25.82 4.91 0.23
N TYR A 264 -26.32 3.95 -0.54
CA TYR A 264 -25.51 3.31 -1.57
C TYR A 264 -25.14 4.36 -2.64
N PRO A 265 -23.86 4.57 -2.91
CA PRO A 265 -23.40 5.60 -3.84
C PRO A 265 -23.71 5.24 -5.29
N ALA A 266 -23.74 6.22 -6.18
CA ALA A 266 -23.73 5.96 -7.61
C ALA A 266 -22.42 5.25 -8.02
N GLU A 267 -22.46 4.42 -9.05
CA GLU A 267 -21.28 3.65 -9.47
C GLU A 267 -20.10 4.57 -9.86
N ASN A 268 -20.36 5.74 -10.38
CA ASN A 268 -19.36 6.74 -10.74
C ASN A 268 -18.65 7.37 -9.51
N ASP A 269 -19.26 7.27 -8.34
CA ASP A 269 -18.70 7.77 -7.08
C ASP A 269 -17.89 6.69 -6.35
N ILE A 270 -17.88 5.46 -6.89
CA ILE A 270 -17.11 4.35 -6.36
C ILE A 270 -15.75 4.31 -7.06
N TRP A 271 -14.71 4.59 -6.30
CA TRP A 271 -13.34 4.37 -6.77
C TRP A 271 -12.91 2.93 -6.54
N TYR A 272 -12.18 2.37 -7.48
CA TYR A 272 -11.49 1.09 -7.29
C TYR A 272 -10.06 1.13 -7.82
N GLY A 273 -9.20 0.29 -7.26
CA GLY A 273 -7.82 0.20 -7.69
C GLY A 273 -7.23 -1.19 -7.43
N TYR A 274 -6.10 -1.45 -8.08
CA TYR A 274 -5.42 -2.74 -8.03
C TYR A 274 -4.18 -2.65 -7.14
N ARG A 275 -4.12 -3.52 -6.15
CA ARG A 275 -2.96 -3.70 -5.27
C ARG A 275 -2.07 -4.78 -5.86
N PRO A 276 -0.78 -4.51 -6.12
CA PRO A 276 0.16 -5.50 -6.62
C PRO A 276 0.58 -6.46 -5.49
N CYS A 277 -0.09 -7.61 -5.37
CA CYS A 277 0.13 -8.53 -4.26
C CYS A 277 1.24 -9.52 -4.60
N SER A 278 2.37 -9.43 -3.91
CA SER A 278 3.42 -10.45 -3.90
C SER A 278 2.95 -11.72 -3.17
N ALA A 279 3.62 -12.84 -3.41
CA ALA A 279 3.20 -14.11 -2.84
C ALA A 279 3.58 -14.28 -1.35
N ASP A 280 4.57 -13.54 -0.87
CA ASP A 280 5.07 -13.60 0.51
C ASP A 280 4.75 -12.33 1.34
N GLY A 281 4.03 -11.37 0.76
CA GLY A 281 3.68 -10.10 1.40
C GLY A 281 4.79 -9.05 1.38
N LEU A 282 6.01 -9.37 0.95
CA LEU A 282 7.12 -8.43 0.83
C LEU A 282 7.14 -7.77 -0.56
N PRO A 283 7.41 -6.47 -0.69
CA PRO A 283 7.62 -5.85 -1.99
C PRO A 283 8.85 -6.42 -2.71
N TYR A 284 8.94 -6.19 -4.01
CA TYR A 284 10.13 -6.42 -4.80
C TYR A 284 10.84 -5.10 -5.01
N ILE A 285 12.03 -4.94 -4.41
CA ILE A 285 12.86 -3.75 -4.53
C ILE A 285 14.30 -4.19 -4.75
N GLY A 286 14.89 -3.85 -5.91
CA GLY A 286 16.29 -4.22 -6.18
C GLY A 286 16.63 -4.37 -7.66
N LYS A 287 17.88 -4.71 -7.92
CA LYS A 287 18.41 -5.02 -9.26
C LYS A 287 18.36 -6.54 -9.48
N PRO A 288 17.58 -7.07 -10.41
CA PRO A 288 17.61 -8.50 -10.73
C PRO A 288 18.95 -8.87 -11.39
N ALA A 289 19.51 -10.03 -11.05
CA ALA A 289 20.83 -10.46 -11.53
C ALA A 289 20.95 -10.56 -13.05
N LYS A 290 19.83 -10.75 -13.75
CA LYS A 290 19.78 -10.90 -15.19
C LYS A 290 20.04 -9.61 -15.96
N TRP A 291 19.65 -8.45 -15.41
CA TRP A 291 19.68 -7.16 -16.10
C TRP A 291 20.49 -6.14 -15.30
N SER A 292 21.60 -5.66 -15.87
CA SER A 292 22.54 -4.79 -15.15
C SER A 292 22.02 -3.38 -14.91
N ASN A 293 21.10 -2.89 -15.76
CA ASN A 293 20.57 -1.53 -15.69
C ASN A 293 19.06 -1.47 -15.38
N LEU A 294 18.50 -2.54 -14.80
CA LEU A 294 17.10 -2.58 -14.38
C LEU A 294 17.00 -2.53 -12.87
N VAL A 295 16.15 -1.64 -12.36
CA VAL A 295 15.66 -1.66 -10.98
C VAL A 295 14.19 -2.02 -10.98
N VAL A 296 13.77 -2.95 -10.13
CA VAL A 296 12.37 -3.32 -9.93
C VAL A 296 11.89 -2.74 -8.62
N ALA A 297 10.71 -2.09 -8.63
CA ALA A 297 10.04 -1.53 -7.45
C ALA A 297 8.52 -1.77 -7.56
N THR A 298 8.04 -2.91 -7.05
CA THR A 298 6.63 -3.33 -7.18
C THR A 298 6.23 -4.31 -6.07
N GLY A 299 4.99 -4.77 -6.06
CA GLY A 299 4.55 -5.83 -5.15
C GLY A 299 4.23 -5.37 -3.73
N HIS A 300 3.97 -4.10 -3.51
CA HIS A 300 3.74 -3.48 -2.19
C HIS A 300 2.35 -3.77 -1.60
N ALA A 301 1.50 -4.50 -2.27
CA ALA A 301 0.15 -4.87 -1.82
C ALA A 301 -0.65 -3.66 -1.27
N MET A 302 -1.18 -3.78 -0.04
CA MET A 302 -1.98 -2.73 0.60
C MET A 302 -1.15 -1.57 1.19
N ILE A 303 0.13 -1.81 1.45
CA ILE A 303 1.02 -0.86 2.14
C ILE A 303 1.88 -0.02 1.17
N GLY A 304 1.53 -0.02 -0.13
CA GLY A 304 2.31 0.67 -1.15
C GLY A 304 2.45 2.17 -0.91
N LEU A 305 1.40 2.83 -0.43
CA LEU A 305 1.48 4.23 -0.05
C LEU A 305 2.39 4.42 1.16
N SER A 306 2.22 3.62 2.20
CA SER A 306 3.06 3.70 3.42
C SER A 306 4.55 3.50 3.13
N LEU A 307 4.89 2.63 2.18
CA LEU A 307 6.28 2.35 1.81
C LEU A 307 6.82 3.21 0.66
N GLY A 308 5.97 4.04 0.03
CA GLY A 308 6.26 4.71 -1.23
C GLY A 308 7.46 5.65 -1.17
N ALA A 309 7.54 6.51 -0.17
CA ALA A 309 8.63 7.47 -0.02
C ALA A 309 9.98 6.79 0.25
N GLY A 310 10.00 5.78 1.14
CA GLY A 310 11.19 4.98 1.41
C GLY A 310 11.64 4.18 0.19
N THR A 311 10.69 3.55 -0.53
CA THR A 311 10.99 2.84 -1.79
C THR A 311 11.60 3.78 -2.82
N GLY A 312 11.04 4.98 -2.99
CA GLY A 312 11.59 5.97 -3.92
C GLY A 312 13.03 6.35 -3.60
N LYS A 313 13.35 6.58 -2.33
CA LYS A 313 14.71 6.85 -1.86
C LYS A 313 15.66 5.68 -2.16
N LEU A 314 15.25 4.44 -1.83
CA LEU A 314 16.05 3.22 -2.07
C LEU A 314 16.28 2.98 -3.57
N VAL A 315 15.28 3.22 -4.42
CA VAL A 315 15.42 3.17 -5.88
C VAL A 315 16.43 4.21 -6.37
N SER A 316 16.37 5.42 -5.85
CA SER A 316 17.36 6.46 -6.18
C SER A 316 18.79 6.04 -5.80
N GLU A 317 18.98 5.45 -4.62
CA GLU A 317 20.27 4.91 -4.17
C GLU A 317 20.78 3.80 -5.11
N LEU A 318 19.90 2.86 -5.49
CA LEU A 318 20.24 1.78 -6.43
C LEU A 318 20.63 2.29 -7.82
N VAL A 319 19.90 3.28 -8.36
CA VAL A 319 20.19 3.85 -9.69
C VAL A 319 21.52 4.59 -9.67
N ASN A 320 21.84 5.30 -8.59
CA ASN A 320 23.08 6.03 -8.42
C ASN A 320 24.23 5.18 -7.85
N GLU A 321 24.06 3.87 -7.73
CA GLU A 321 25.06 2.91 -7.23
C GLU A 321 25.57 3.26 -5.82
N GLN A 322 24.71 3.86 -5.01
CA GLN A 322 24.97 4.18 -3.61
C GLN A 322 24.62 3.01 -2.69
N PRO A 323 25.25 2.91 -1.52
CA PRO A 323 24.79 1.99 -0.48
C PRO A 323 23.35 2.28 -0.09
N THR A 324 22.54 1.22 0.05
CA THR A 324 21.12 1.38 0.41
C THR A 324 20.94 1.62 1.91
N SER A 325 20.09 2.57 2.25
CA SER A 325 19.79 2.94 3.65
C SER A 325 19.08 1.83 4.45
N VAL A 326 18.47 0.86 3.76
CA VAL A 326 17.81 -0.31 4.33
C VAL A 326 18.35 -1.57 3.67
N ASN A 327 18.46 -2.67 4.42
CA ASN A 327 18.84 -3.97 3.86
C ASN A 327 17.77 -4.47 2.88
N LEU A 328 18.11 -4.56 1.60
CA LEU A 328 17.21 -4.99 0.53
C LEU A 328 17.21 -6.50 0.26
N SER A 329 18.03 -7.29 0.95
CA SER A 329 18.09 -8.75 0.72
C SER A 329 16.74 -9.45 0.83
N PRO A 330 15.85 -9.11 1.80
CA PRO A 330 14.51 -9.71 1.90
C PRO A 330 13.58 -9.32 0.74
N PHE A 331 13.84 -8.17 0.10
CA PHE A 331 13.02 -7.59 -0.96
C PHE A 331 13.54 -7.90 -2.36
N HIS A 332 14.61 -8.71 -2.46
CA HIS A 332 15.29 -8.95 -3.73
C HIS A 332 14.34 -9.52 -4.79
N PRO A 333 14.34 -8.99 -6.04
CA PRO A 333 13.45 -9.46 -7.12
C PRO A 333 13.58 -10.95 -7.44
N ASP A 334 14.78 -11.52 -7.32
CA ASP A 334 15.05 -12.91 -7.68
C ASP A 334 14.81 -13.93 -6.56
N ARG A 335 14.22 -13.53 -5.41
CA ARG A 335 13.99 -14.43 -4.27
C ARG A 335 13.09 -15.64 -4.55
N PHE A 336 12.33 -15.61 -5.65
CA PHE A 336 11.53 -16.73 -6.14
C PHE A 336 12.09 -17.40 -7.41
N SER A 337 13.30 -17.04 -7.81
CA SER A 337 13.95 -17.58 -9.04
C SER A 337 14.79 -18.82 -8.78
N ARG A 338 14.72 -19.39 -7.56
CA ARG A 338 15.43 -20.61 -7.15
C ARG A 338 14.56 -21.83 -7.25
#